data_2818445e03e12f3984a9c75918c26ccb
#
_entry.id   2818445e03e12f3984a9c75918c26ccb
#
_cell.length_a   1.000
_cell.length_b   1.000
_cell.length_c   1.000
_cell.angle_alpha   90.00
_cell.angle_beta   90.00
_cell.angle_gamma   90.00
#
_symmetry.space_group_name_H-M   'P 1'
#
loop_
_entity.id
_entity.type
_entity.pdbx_description
1 polymer ?
#
loop_
_entity_poly.entity_id
_entity_poly.type
_entity_poly.pdbx_seq_one_letter_code
_entity_poly.pdbx_strand_id
1 'polypeptide(L)'
;MATDREPDDQQLDGKVAIISGAGAIKDGIGNGRAAAILLARAGARIMAVDRDEELAAETARLIEAEGGEALAHAADVTEEAECEAMVALAIKTFGRVDVLDNNVGIGSSGSVVDEVIENWERVMKVNVQTMFLTTKYAVPAMIDSGDGGAIVNVSSISALRPRGLTAYSASKGAVISLTRAMAMDHAADGIRANCIAPGP
;
A
#
# COMPACT_ATOMS: atom_id res chain seq x y z
N MET A 1 -14.66 -11.18 26.58
CA MET A 1 -14.40 -12.54 26.09
C MET A 1 -13.05 -12.50 25.40
N ALA A 2 -12.01 -13.11 25.96
CA ALA A 2 -10.74 -13.25 25.28
C ALA A 2 -11.00 -14.15 24.05
N THR A 3 -10.79 -13.63 22.86
CA THR A 3 -10.85 -14.42 21.65
C THR A 3 -9.65 -15.35 21.68
N ASP A 4 -9.89 -16.67 21.64
CA ASP A 4 -8.86 -17.67 21.41
C ASP A 4 -8.25 -17.40 20.02
N ARG A 5 -7.22 -16.53 19.99
CA ARG A 5 -6.37 -16.34 18.80
C ARG A 5 -5.44 -17.55 18.73
N GLU A 6 -5.44 -18.23 17.58
CA GLU A 6 -4.47 -19.28 17.31
C GLU A 6 -3.04 -18.72 17.45
N PRO A 7 -2.05 -19.48 17.94
CA PRO A 7 -0.67 -19.00 18.13
C PRO A 7 0.01 -18.43 16.89
N ASP A 8 -0.51 -18.70 15.71
CA ASP A 8 -0.01 -18.25 14.40
C ASP A 8 -0.47 -16.82 14.03
N ASP A 9 -1.40 -16.23 14.78
CA ASP A 9 -1.98 -14.92 14.48
C ASP A 9 -1.13 -13.71 14.90
N GLN A 10 0.01 -13.92 15.55
CA GLN A 10 0.89 -12.84 16.07
C GLN A 10 2.23 -12.75 15.34
N GLN A 11 2.33 -13.20 14.10
CA GLN A 11 3.58 -13.22 13.33
C GLN A 11 4.15 -11.82 13.02
N LEU A 12 3.37 -10.76 13.26
CA LEU A 12 3.77 -9.37 13.00
C LEU A 12 3.95 -8.53 14.29
N ASP A 13 4.04 -9.18 15.44
CA ASP A 13 4.28 -8.46 16.71
C ASP A 13 5.51 -7.56 16.63
N GLY A 14 5.30 -6.28 16.99
CA GLY A 14 6.35 -5.27 16.96
C GLY A 14 6.74 -4.77 15.56
N LYS A 15 6.19 -5.34 14.49
CA LYS A 15 6.40 -4.88 13.11
C LYS A 15 5.56 -3.63 12.83
N VAL A 16 6.02 -2.81 11.90
CA VAL A 16 5.36 -1.57 11.47
C VAL A 16 4.99 -1.67 10.01
N ALA A 17 3.71 -1.45 9.70
CA ALA A 17 3.19 -1.47 8.35
C ALA A 17 2.66 -0.10 7.93
N ILE A 18 3.13 0.40 6.80
CA ILE A 18 2.57 1.57 6.10
C ILE A 18 1.61 1.06 5.04
N ILE A 19 0.35 1.51 5.07
CA ILE A 19 -0.67 1.15 4.10
C ILE A 19 -1.10 2.39 3.35
N SER A 20 -0.67 2.55 2.10
CA SER A 20 -1.13 3.65 1.25
C SER A 20 -2.47 3.31 0.60
N GLY A 21 -3.40 4.27 0.59
CA GLY A 21 -4.78 4.02 0.18
C GLY A 21 -5.55 3.19 1.23
N ALA A 22 -5.31 3.47 2.51
CA ALA A 22 -5.94 2.77 3.62
C ALA A 22 -7.38 3.22 3.88
N GLY A 23 -7.85 4.29 3.24
CA GLY A 23 -9.23 4.74 3.29
C GLY A 23 -10.18 3.83 2.50
N ALA A 24 -11.47 3.95 2.78
CA ALA A 24 -12.51 3.34 1.97
C ALA A 24 -13.66 4.31 1.75
N ILE A 25 -14.07 4.47 0.49
CA ILE A 25 -15.17 5.35 0.13
C ILE A 25 -16.49 4.68 0.52
N LYS A 26 -17.39 5.41 1.18
CA LYS A 26 -18.70 4.95 1.66
C LYS A 26 -18.58 3.82 2.70
N ASP A 27 -19.63 3.05 2.88
CA ASP A 27 -19.74 1.96 3.86
C ASP A 27 -18.94 0.69 3.49
N GLY A 28 -18.09 0.79 2.45
CA GLY A 28 -17.25 -0.31 2.01
C GLY A 28 -15.98 -0.48 2.83
N ILE A 29 -15.43 -1.70 2.82
CA ILE A 29 -14.17 -1.95 3.54
C ILE A 29 -12.94 -1.58 2.70
N GLY A 30 -12.98 -1.71 1.37
CA GLY A 30 -11.83 -1.49 0.49
C GLY A 30 -10.63 -2.41 0.79
N ASN A 31 -9.76 -2.63 -0.19
CA ASN A 31 -8.61 -3.53 0.00
C ASN A 31 -7.60 -2.98 1.02
N GLY A 32 -7.28 -1.67 0.95
CA GLY A 32 -6.30 -1.05 1.84
C GLY A 32 -6.78 -1.03 3.29
N ARG A 33 -8.04 -0.67 3.55
CA ARG A 33 -8.63 -0.74 4.90
C ARG A 33 -8.65 -2.17 5.42
N ALA A 34 -9.04 -3.14 4.59
CA ALA A 34 -9.04 -4.55 4.97
C ALA A 34 -7.63 -5.04 5.31
N ALA A 35 -6.63 -4.71 4.50
CA ALA A 35 -5.23 -5.04 4.77
C ALA A 35 -4.75 -4.42 6.08
N ALA A 36 -5.04 -3.13 6.32
CA ALA A 36 -4.66 -2.44 7.55
C ALA A 36 -5.23 -3.15 8.80
N ILE A 37 -6.53 -3.48 8.80
CA ILE A 37 -7.18 -4.17 9.91
C ILE A 37 -6.60 -5.57 10.13
N LEU A 38 -6.40 -6.34 9.04
CA LEU A 38 -5.89 -7.71 9.14
C LEU A 38 -4.43 -7.75 9.62
N LEU A 39 -3.58 -6.84 9.14
CA LEU A 39 -2.20 -6.73 9.62
C LEU A 39 -2.13 -6.29 11.08
N ALA A 40 -3.03 -5.38 11.52
CA ALA A 40 -3.14 -5.01 12.92
C ALA A 40 -3.57 -6.18 13.81
N ARG A 41 -4.53 -7.00 13.36
CA ARG A 41 -4.93 -8.24 14.06
C ARG A 41 -3.80 -9.25 14.17
N ALA A 42 -2.88 -9.27 13.18
CA ALA A 42 -1.67 -10.08 13.21
C ALA A 42 -0.54 -9.48 14.09
N GLY A 43 -0.77 -8.36 14.77
CA GLY A 43 0.15 -7.74 15.71
C GLY A 43 0.95 -6.55 15.19
N ALA A 44 0.79 -6.16 13.92
CA ALA A 44 1.49 -5.00 13.38
C ALA A 44 0.93 -3.67 13.91
N ARG A 45 1.80 -2.68 14.09
CA ARG A 45 1.43 -1.28 14.28
C ARG A 45 1.24 -0.66 12.90
N ILE A 46 0.14 0.06 12.70
CA ILE A 46 -0.29 0.50 11.38
C ILE A 46 -0.15 2.01 11.21
N MET A 47 0.48 2.46 10.13
CA MET A 47 0.29 3.79 9.60
C MET A 47 -0.72 3.72 8.45
N ALA A 48 -1.94 4.16 8.71
CA ALA A 48 -3.02 4.23 7.73
C ALA A 48 -2.91 5.54 6.96
N VAL A 49 -2.58 5.47 5.67
CA VAL A 49 -2.34 6.64 4.81
C VAL A 49 -3.41 6.74 3.75
N ASP A 50 -4.03 7.90 3.66
CA ASP A 50 -4.92 8.27 2.55
C ASP A 50 -4.78 9.77 2.28
N ARG A 51 -5.15 10.22 1.08
CA ARG A 51 -5.22 11.67 0.80
C ARG A 51 -6.36 12.35 1.53
N ASP A 52 -7.39 11.59 1.90
CA ASP A 52 -8.52 12.02 2.71
C ASP A 52 -8.25 11.66 4.17
N GLU A 53 -8.04 12.69 4.99
CA GLU A 53 -7.70 12.54 6.41
C GLU A 53 -8.78 11.79 7.19
N GLU A 54 -10.07 12.05 6.90
CA GLU A 54 -11.18 11.41 7.61
C GLU A 54 -11.23 9.91 7.30
N LEU A 55 -10.95 9.51 6.05
CA LEU A 55 -10.93 8.11 5.64
C LEU A 55 -9.77 7.34 6.29
N ALA A 56 -8.59 7.97 6.39
CA ALA A 56 -7.45 7.41 7.11
C ALA A 56 -7.75 7.29 8.62
N ALA A 57 -8.31 8.33 9.21
CA ALA A 57 -8.68 8.37 10.64
C ALA A 57 -9.75 7.32 10.98
N GLU A 58 -10.72 7.09 10.11
CA GLU A 58 -11.71 6.02 10.29
C GLU A 58 -11.06 4.65 10.36
N THR A 59 -10.09 4.38 9.47
CA THR A 59 -9.36 3.11 9.48
C THR A 59 -8.56 2.93 10.78
N ALA A 60 -7.89 3.98 11.25
CA ALA A 60 -7.17 3.94 12.51
C ALA A 60 -8.13 3.68 13.70
N ARG A 61 -9.27 4.37 13.75
CA ARG A 61 -10.30 4.15 14.81
C ARG A 61 -10.82 2.71 14.83
N LEU A 62 -11.02 2.09 13.66
CA LEU A 62 -11.46 0.69 13.59
C LEU A 62 -10.41 -0.26 14.16
N ILE A 63 -9.13 -0.01 13.90
CA ILE A 63 -8.01 -0.79 14.44
C ILE A 63 -7.91 -0.61 15.96
N GLU A 64 -7.97 0.63 16.44
CA GLU A 64 -7.91 0.95 17.87
C GLU A 64 -9.10 0.35 18.66
N ALA A 65 -10.29 0.33 18.07
CA ALA A 65 -11.48 -0.28 18.66
C ALA A 65 -11.32 -1.80 18.87
N GLU A 66 -10.46 -2.46 18.11
CA GLU A 66 -10.10 -3.87 18.26
C GLU A 66 -8.86 -4.07 19.17
N GLY A 67 -8.29 -3.00 19.71
CA GLY A 67 -7.13 -3.03 20.59
C GLY A 67 -5.78 -3.02 19.88
N GLY A 68 -5.76 -2.77 18.56
CA GLY A 68 -4.54 -2.55 17.79
C GLY A 68 -3.97 -1.14 17.97
N GLU A 69 -2.76 -0.90 17.46
CA GLU A 69 -2.10 0.41 17.45
C GLU A 69 -2.06 0.96 16.02
N ALA A 70 -2.62 2.15 15.81
CA ALA A 70 -2.65 2.77 14.50
C ALA A 70 -2.44 4.29 14.57
N LEU A 71 -1.84 4.84 13.50
CA LEU A 71 -1.70 6.27 13.25
C LEU A 71 -2.32 6.58 11.88
N ALA A 72 -3.27 7.51 11.85
CA ALA A 72 -3.77 8.06 10.60
C ALA A 72 -2.83 9.17 10.10
N HIS A 73 -2.61 9.21 8.79
CA HIS A 73 -1.82 10.24 8.13
C HIS A 73 -2.43 10.63 6.78
N ALA A 74 -2.68 11.92 6.62
CA ALA A 74 -3.13 12.47 5.33
C ALA A 74 -1.91 12.72 4.45
N ALA A 75 -1.87 12.09 3.26
CA ALA A 75 -0.81 12.32 2.28
C ALA A 75 -1.28 12.02 0.85
N ASP A 76 -0.94 12.89 -0.08
CA ASP A 76 -1.00 12.60 -1.52
C ASP A 76 0.29 11.92 -1.96
N VAL A 77 0.29 10.61 -2.00
CA VAL A 77 1.46 9.82 -2.40
C VAL A 77 1.84 9.95 -3.88
N THR A 78 1.17 10.82 -4.65
CA THR A 78 1.66 11.26 -5.96
C THR A 78 2.73 12.34 -5.85
N GLU A 79 2.89 12.95 -4.67
CA GLU A 79 3.86 14.00 -4.38
C GLU A 79 5.04 13.44 -3.59
N GLU A 80 6.24 13.63 -4.16
CA GLU A 80 7.48 13.01 -3.62
C GLU A 80 7.77 13.43 -2.18
N ALA A 81 7.62 14.72 -1.87
CA ALA A 81 7.88 15.25 -0.52
C ALA A 81 6.93 14.66 0.54
N GLU A 82 5.69 14.34 0.15
CA GLU A 82 4.73 13.72 1.06
C GLU A 82 5.05 12.25 1.32
N CYS A 83 5.59 11.53 0.33
CA CYS A 83 6.10 10.17 0.53
C CYS A 83 7.29 10.14 1.50
N GLU A 84 8.22 11.09 1.36
CA GLU A 84 9.36 11.23 2.28
C GLU A 84 8.89 11.53 3.70
N ALA A 85 8.00 12.52 3.86
CA ALA A 85 7.44 12.91 5.16
C ALA A 85 6.67 11.78 5.83
N MET A 86 5.90 11.00 5.07
CA MET A 86 5.16 9.83 5.53
C MET A 86 6.10 8.80 6.16
N VAL A 87 7.18 8.42 5.48
CA VAL A 87 8.13 7.43 6.00
C VAL A 87 8.89 7.99 7.21
N ALA A 88 9.31 9.25 7.17
CA ALA A 88 9.95 9.90 8.31
C ALA A 88 9.03 9.93 9.55
N LEU A 89 7.73 10.16 9.36
CA LEU A 89 6.76 10.13 10.44
C LEU A 89 6.59 8.72 11.01
N ALA A 90 6.57 7.67 10.17
CA ALA A 90 6.51 6.28 10.63
C ALA A 90 7.72 5.93 11.50
N ILE A 91 8.93 6.30 11.07
CA ILE A 91 10.16 6.11 11.84
C ILE A 91 10.11 6.88 13.15
N LYS A 92 9.70 8.16 13.13
CA LYS A 92 9.58 9.00 14.33
C LYS A 92 8.61 8.42 15.35
N THR A 93 7.49 7.86 14.90
CA THR A 93 6.41 7.38 15.78
C THR A 93 6.66 5.97 16.27
N PHE A 94 7.06 5.08 15.36
CA PHE A 94 7.14 3.64 15.64
C PHE A 94 8.59 3.10 15.69
N GLY A 95 9.58 3.88 15.27
CA GLY A 95 10.99 3.54 15.31
C GLY A 95 11.50 2.69 14.13
N ARG A 96 10.60 2.21 13.25
CA ARG A 96 10.96 1.32 12.14
C ARG A 96 9.90 1.29 11.04
N VAL A 97 10.24 0.68 9.90
CA VAL A 97 9.29 0.28 8.85
C VAL A 97 9.65 -1.14 8.42
N ASP A 98 8.67 -2.05 8.41
CA ASP A 98 8.86 -3.45 8.04
C ASP A 98 8.02 -3.87 6.83
N VAL A 99 6.84 -3.26 6.68
CA VAL A 99 5.89 -3.59 5.63
C VAL A 99 5.42 -2.33 4.93
N LEU A 100 5.39 -2.37 3.60
CA LEU A 100 4.75 -1.36 2.76
C LEU A 100 3.68 -2.03 1.91
N ASP A 101 2.42 -1.64 2.07
CA ASP A 101 1.31 -2.07 1.24
C ASP A 101 0.81 -0.91 0.37
N ASN A 102 1.01 -1.02 -0.93
CA ASN A 102 0.67 -0.02 -1.94
C ASN A 102 -0.67 -0.34 -2.59
N ASN A 103 -1.76 0.27 -2.08
CA ASN A 103 -3.12 0.06 -2.57
C ASN A 103 -3.66 1.21 -3.43
N VAL A 104 -3.01 2.37 -3.44
CA VAL A 104 -3.50 3.54 -4.20
C VAL A 104 -3.67 3.19 -5.68
N GLY A 105 -4.83 3.53 -6.23
CA GLY A 105 -5.09 3.33 -7.64
C GLY A 105 -6.43 3.89 -8.09
N ILE A 106 -6.49 4.28 -9.36
CA ILE A 106 -7.70 4.76 -10.03
C ILE A 106 -7.95 3.95 -11.29
N GLY A 107 -9.22 3.82 -11.67
CA GLY A 107 -9.63 3.17 -12.90
C GLY A 107 -9.49 4.07 -14.12
N SER A 108 -9.64 3.46 -15.29
CA SER A 108 -9.92 4.14 -16.56
C SER A 108 -11.02 3.39 -17.32
N SER A 109 -11.46 3.94 -18.42
CA SER A 109 -12.40 3.30 -19.33
C SER A 109 -12.06 3.69 -20.77
N GLY A 110 -12.39 2.81 -21.72
CA GLY A 110 -12.15 3.05 -23.13
C GLY A 110 -11.03 2.19 -23.73
N SER A 111 -11.01 2.16 -25.06
CA SER A 111 -9.97 1.53 -25.86
C SER A 111 -8.78 2.47 -26.05
N VAL A 112 -7.72 2.00 -26.72
CA VAL A 112 -6.56 2.84 -27.04
C VAL A 112 -6.91 4.05 -27.92
N VAL A 113 -7.99 3.95 -28.70
CA VAL A 113 -8.44 5.03 -29.57
C VAL A 113 -9.28 6.07 -28.81
N ASP A 114 -9.99 5.64 -27.76
CA ASP A 114 -10.86 6.51 -26.95
C ASP A 114 -10.11 7.19 -25.80
N GLU A 115 -8.94 6.68 -25.44
CA GLU A 115 -8.16 7.18 -24.29
C GLU A 115 -7.54 8.54 -24.61
N VAL A 116 -7.75 9.52 -23.74
CA VAL A 116 -7.14 10.84 -23.87
C VAL A 116 -5.83 10.90 -23.06
N ILE A 117 -4.87 11.69 -23.57
CA ILE A 117 -3.52 11.71 -23.02
C ILE A 117 -3.51 12.12 -21.54
N GLU A 118 -4.33 13.09 -21.16
CA GLU A 118 -4.42 13.59 -19.79
C GLU A 118 -4.89 12.52 -18.80
N ASN A 119 -5.83 11.66 -19.23
CA ASN A 119 -6.29 10.55 -18.41
C ASN A 119 -5.24 9.44 -18.35
N TRP A 120 -4.57 9.13 -19.45
CA TRP A 120 -3.45 8.20 -19.48
C TRP A 120 -2.36 8.62 -18.49
N GLU A 121 -1.90 9.88 -18.57
CA GLU A 121 -0.87 10.42 -17.67
C GLU A 121 -1.31 10.37 -16.20
N ARG A 122 -2.55 10.76 -15.92
CA ARG A 122 -3.11 10.71 -14.57
C ARG A 122 -3.14 9.29 -14.02
N VAL A 123 -3.57 8.31 -14.82
CA VAL A 123 -3.63 6.89 -14.41
C VAL A 123 -2.22 6.35 -14.16
N MET A 124 -1.25 6.66 -15.02
CA MET A 124 0.14 6.25 -14.83
C MET A 124 0.76 6.91 -13.59
N LYS A 125 0.52 8.21 -13.38
CA LYS A 125 0.98 8.92 -12.18
C LYS A 125 0.42 8.27 -10.92
N VAL A 126 -0.89 8.04 -10.84
CA VAL A 126 -1.52 7.52 -9.63
C VAL A 126 -1.25 6.03 -9.41
N ASN A 127 -1.26 5.19 -10.46
CA ASN A 127 -1.17 3.74 -10.27
C ASN A 127 0.26 3.19 -10.25
N VAL A 128 1.23 3.92 -10.83
CA VAL A 128 2.60 3.42 -10.98
C VAL A 128 3.60 4.30 -10.22
N GLN A 129 3.57 5.63 -10.46
CA GLN A 129 4.53 6.54 -9.85
C GLN A 129 4.39 6.56 -8.31
N THR A 130 3.17 6.46 -7.76
CA THR A 130 2.97 6.38 -6.30
C THR A 130 3.72 5.21 -5.69
N MET A 131 3.62 4.01 -6.30
CA MET A 131 4.30 2.82 -5.80
C MET A 131 5.83 2.94 -5.89
N PHE A 132 6.32 3.61 -6.93
CA PHE A 132 7.74 3.95 -7.03
C PHE A 132 8.16 4.89 -5.91
N LEU A 133 7.44 6.00 -5.69
CA LEU A 133 7.79 7.02 -4.70
C LEU A 133 7.73 6.49 -3.27
N THR A 134 6.65 5.81 -2.90
CA THR A 134 6.52 5.23 -1.55
C THR A 134 7.63 4.21 -1.28
N THR A 135 7.96 3.36 -2.26
CA THR A 135 9.02 2.37 -2.15
C THR A 135 10.41 3.02 -2.06
N LYS A 136 10.65 4.08 -2.84
CA LYS A 136 11.92 4.84 -2.84
C LYS A 136 12.32 5.28 -1.42
N TYR A 137 11.36 5.71 -0.61
CA TYR A 137 11.60 6.15 0.75
C TYR A 137 11.48 5.04 1.80
N ALA A 138 10.62 4.04 1.58
CA ALA A 138 10.45 2.95 2.53
C ALA A 138 11.63 1.96 2.53
N VAL A 139 12.23 1.69 1.37
CA VAL A 139 13.34 0.72 1.26
C VAL A 139 14.53 1.09 2.12
N PRO A 140 15.07 2.33 2.10
CA PRO A 140 16.16 2.71 3.01
C PRO A 140 15.79 2.51 4.49
N ALA A 141 14.56 2.86 4.88
CA ALA A 141 14.08 2.68 6.25
C ALA A 141 13.99 1.20 6.65
N MET A 142 13.59 0.32 5.73
CA MET A 142 13.59 -1.13 5.96
C MET A 142 15.00 -1.68 6.13
N ILE A 143 15.95 -1.22 5.32
CA ILE A 143 17.37 -1.61 5.43
C ILE A 143 17.93 -1.16 6.79
N ASP A 144 17.68 0.08 7.19
CA ASP A 144 18.15 0.65 8.46
C ASP A 144 17.53 -0.08 9.67
N SER A 145 16.35 -0.66 9.54
CA SER A 145 15.73 -1.50 10.57
C SER A 145 16.47 -2.82 10.81
N GLY A 146 17.28 -3.28 9.87
CA GLY A 146 18.18 -4.42 10.00
C GLY A 146 17.54 -5.81 9.81
N ASP A 147 16.23 -5.90 9.70
CA ASP A 147 15.48 -7.18 9.58
C ASP A 147 14.96 -7.44 8.16
N GLY A 148 15.40 -6.63 7.17
CA GLY A 148 14.82 -6.62 5.83
C GLY A 148 13.43 -6.01 5.81
N GLY A 149 12.61 -6.37 4.81
CA GLY A 149 11.26 -5.81 4.66
C GLY A 149 10.37 -6.59 3.72
N ALA A 150 9.09 -6.20 3.69
CA ALA A 150 8.11 -6.77 2.78
C ALA A 150 7.31 -5.66 2.07
N ILE A 151 7.27 -5.72 0.76
CA ILE A 151 6.49 -4.81 -0.08
C ILE A 151 5.39 -5.61 -0.78
N VAL A 152 4.16 -5.11 -0.71
CA VAL A 152 3.01 -5.62 -1.46
C VAL A 152 2.49 -4.52 -2.37
N ASN A 153 2.48 -4.77 -3.67
CA ASN A 153 1.91 -3.87 -4.66
C ASN A 153 0.59 -4.44 -5.20
N VAL A 154 -0.47 -3.64 -5.15
CA VAL A 154 -1.79 -4.07 -5.62
C VAL A 154 -1.94 -3.77 -7.12
N SER A 155 -1.82 -4.81 -7.94
CA SER A 155 -2.12 -4.80 -9.35
C SER A 155 -3.63 -5.06 -9.59
N SER A 156 -3.99 -5.79 -10.61
CA SER A 156 -5.35 -6.21 -10.94
C SER A 156 -5.32 -7.38 -11.92
N ILE A 157 -6.36 -8.19 -11.92
CA ILE A 157 -6.61 -9.16 -12.99
C ILE A 157 -6.65 -8.50 -14.38
N SER A 158 -6.99 -7.21 -14.46
CA SER A 158 -6.99 -6.45 -15.72
C SER A 158 -5.60 -6.31 -16.35
N ALA A 159 -4.52 -6.48 -15.59
CA ALA A 159 -3.17 -6.57 -16.13
C ALA A 159 -2.95 -7.82 -17.01
N LEU A 160 -3.67 -8.91 -16.68
CA LEU A 160 -3.54 -10.22 -17.33
C LEU A 160 -4.70 -10.50 -18.30
N ARG A 161 -5.87 -9.92 -18.06
CA ARG A 161 -7.10 -10.08 -18.86
C ARG A 161 -7.78 -8.74 -19.08
N PRO A 162 -7.19 -7.86 -19.93
CA PRO A 162 -7.71 -6.51 -20.16
C PRO A 162 -9.06 -6.54 -20.90
N ARG A 163 -9.96 -5.59 -20.53
CA ARG A 163 -11.27 -5.43 -21.18
C ARG A 163 -11.69 -3.96 -21.19
N GLY A 164 -11.38 -3.22 -22.26
CA GLY A 164 -11.82 -1.82 -22.43
C GLY A 164 -11.36 -0.87 -21.33
N LEU A 165 -10.19 -1.12 -20.76
CA LEU A 165 -9.58 -0.37 -19.66
C LEU A 165 -8.10 -0.12 -19.99
N THR A 166 -7.82 0.52 -21.13
CA THR A 166 -6.46 0.55 -21.70
C THR A 166 -5.43 1.13 -20.74
N ALA A 167 -5.61 2.36 -20.26
CA ALA A 167 -4.66 3.00 -19.35
C ALA A 167 -4.54 2.22 -18.03
N TYR A 168 -5.67 1.81 -17.44
CA TYR A 168 -5.68 1.02 -16.21
C TYR A 168 -4.94 -0.31 -16.36
N SER A 169 -5.23 -1.07 -17.41
CA SER A 169 -4.59 -2.37 -17.65
C SER A 169 -3.09 -2.22 -17.88
N ALA A 170 -2.67 -1.22 -18.65
CA ALA A 170 -1.27 -0.91 -18.87
C ALA A 170 -0.56 -0.53 -17.56
N SER A 171 -1.17 0.32 -16.76
CA SER A 171 -0.61 0.72 -15.45
C SER A 171 -0.46 -0.47 -14.50
N LYS A 172 -1.49 -1.34 -14.42
CA LYS A 172 -1.44 -2.53 -13.56
C LYS A 172 -0.48 -3.61 -14.07
N GLY A 173 -0.22 -3.67 -15.39
CA GLY A 173 0.87 -4.44 -15.99
C GLY A 173 2.25 -3.89 -15.62
N ALA A 174 2.41 -2.55 -15.64
CA ALA A 174 3.63 -1.89 -15.21
C ALA A 174 3.95 -2.17 -13.72
N VAL A 175 2.93 -2.21 -12.85
CA VAL A 175 3.08 -2.58 -11.43
C VAL A 175 3.69 -3.98 -11.27
N ILE A 176 3.29 -4.96 -12.08
CA ILE A 176 3.88 -6.32 -12.04
C ILE A 176 5.37 -6.27 -12.36
N SER A 177 5.75 -5.52 -13.40
CA SER A 177 7.16 -5.40 -13.82
C SER A 177 7.98 -4.62 -12.78
N LEU A 178 7.43 -3.52 -12.24
CA LEU A 178 8.06 -2.74 -11.19
C LEU A 178 8.30 -3.57 -9.93
N THR A 179 7.33 -4.39 -9.52
CA THR A 179 7.48 -5.29 -8.36
C THR A 179 8.61 -6.30 -8.56
N ARG A 180 8.76 -6.84 -9.76
CA ARG A 180 9.87 -7.76 -10.07
C ARG A 180 11.23 -7.07 -10.00
N ALA A 181 11.34 -5.83 -10.49
CA ALA A 181 12.55 -5.03 -10.37
C ALA A 181 12.90 -4.80 -8.88
N MET A 182 11.94 -4.31 -8.09
CA MET A 182 12.12 -4.13 -6.64
C MET A 182 12.61 -5.39 -5.93
N ALA A 183 12.02 -6.55 -6.26
CA ALA A 183 12.40 -7.83 -5.66
C ALA A 183 13.83 -8.24 -6.01
N MET A 184 14.26 -8.01 -7.25
CA MET A 184 15.61 -8.35 -7.69
C MET A 184 16.66 -7.39 -7.16
N ASP A 185 16.37 -6.08 -7.20
CA ASP A 185 17.33 -5.04 -6.82
C ASP A 185 17.64 -5.06 -5.33
N HIS A 186 16.66 -5.46 -4.49
CA HIS A 186 16.76 -5.43 -3.02
C HIS A 186 16.74 -6.81 -2.35
N ALA A 187 16.93 -7.88 -3.12
CA ALA A 187 17.04 -9.24 -2.56
C ALA A 187 18.21 -9.38 -1.58
N ALA A 188 19.35 -8.74 -1.89
CA ALA A 188 20.54 -8.76 -1.03
C ALA A 188 20.33 -8.02 0.30
N ASP A 189 19.39 -7.07 0.33
CA ASP A 189 19.02 -6.31 1.52
C ASP A 189 17.96 -7.05 2.38
N GLY A 190 17.56 -8.26 2.00
CA GLY A 190 16.53 -9.02 2.70
C GLY A 190 15.10 -8.49 2.45
N ILE A 191 14.89 -7.66 1.44
CA ILE A 191 13.58 -7.11 1.10
C ILE A 191 12.89 -8.00 0.08
N ARG A 192 11.66 -8.36 0.37
CA ARG A 192 10.78 -9.13 -0.51
C ARG A 192 9.72 -8.20 -1.10
N ALA A 193 9.54 -8.22 -2.41
CA ALA A 193 8.46 -7.50 -3.06
C ALA A 193 7.54 -8.49 -3.80
N ASN A 194 6.25 -8.40 -3.52
CA ASN A 194 5.22 -9.22 -4.13
C ASN A 194 4.10 -8.36 -4.72
N CYS A 195 3.42 -8.94 -5.70
CA CYS A 195 2.29 -8.29 -6.37
C CYS A 195 1.06 -9.17 -6.25
N ILE A 196 -0.06 -8.58 -5.84
CA ILE A 196 -1.36 -9.23 -5.87
C ILE A 196 -2.19 -8.67 -7.01
N ALA A 197 -3.01 -9.52 -7.65
CA ALA A 197 -3.85 -9.16 -8.78
C ALA A 197 -5.32 -9.52 -8.47
N PRO A 198 -6.03 -8.71 -7.66
CA PRO A 198 -7.41 -8.96 -7.31
C PRO A 198 -8.31 -9.06 -8.54
N GLY A 199 -9.31 -9.92 -8.46
CA GLY A 199 -10.45 -9.98 -9.37
C GLY A 199 -11.58 -9.03 -8.96
N PRO A 200 -12.70 -9.09 -9.69
CA PRO A 200 -13.91 -8.35 -9.33
C PRO A 200 -14.57 -8.92 -8.07
#